data_de8616f88f7e8d8b95c16762221c009e
#
_entry.id   de8616f88f7e8d8b95c16762221c009e
#
_cell.length_a   1.000
_cell.length_b   1.000
_cell.length_c   1.000
_cell.angle_alpha   90.00
_cell.angle_beta   90.00
_cell.angle_gamma   90.00
#
_symmetry.space_group_name_H-M   'P 1'
#
loop_
_entity.id
_entity.type
_entity.pdbx_description
1 polymer ?
#
loop_
_entity_poly.entity_id
_entity_poly.type
_entity_poly.pdbx_seq_one_letter_code
_entity_poly.pdbx_strand_id
1 'polypeptide(L)'
;MRQLWVQVPNGQGKKVLSIAQAHQGVNLARFAVIDDKESQELVLINVSNKQIESLLNQLENIPHLHVTLIPHGIIALHPPASEAPEQIKEVQERSPIEIFLAALQSVGSWRGFLGYAGLAGVVVWIGLFTNTNYLLVAAMLIAPFAGPAMNTAIATARGDLTLLWRSLLRYFVAILVTIFVAAALSLIFGQEIPTSLMLTNSQISSVAVLLPITAGAAGAINLMQSERSSLVSGAATGMLVAASLAPPAGTAGMALSLGRMDIFMGSIFLVILQLVGINLSAAILFRFYGGLSSKGARYDRGKKWVFPVTLGITTLVLIGLLNWQFFNTPNLERSSRAQRATADIQQVVRDNPLVKLVEANIRFTRSNIEDQNTLLCILYVQRGSEVTLSKEKISESLTSDIQNYIKKVGYDVTPLVEVTVFDPPEL
;
A
#
# COMPACT_ATOMS: atom_id res chain seq x y z
N MET A 1 28.00 7.93 -1.74
CA MET A 1 28.99 7.47 -0.76
C MET A 1 28.49 7.68 0.66
N ARG A 2 28.97 6.87 1.61
CA ARG A 2 28.68 7.02 3.05
C ARG A 2 30.01 7.21 3.79
N GLN A 3 29.94 7.93 4.90
CA GLN A 3 31.08 8.11 5.77
C GLN A 3 31.00 7.17 6.98
N LEU A 4 32.10 6.49 7.24
CA LEU A 4 32.30 5.66 8.41
C LEU A 4 33.35 6.29 9.30
N TRP A 5 33.08 6.38 10.58
CA TRP A 5 34.03 6.74 11.62
C TRP A 5 34.38 5.45 12.36
N VAL A 6 35.62 5.05 12.24
CA VAL A 6 36.12 3.79 12.80
C VAL A 6 37.14 4.12 13.89
N GLN A 7 36.75 3.87 15.13
CA GLN A 7 37.58 4.08 16.30
C GLN A 7 38.19 2.74 16.74
N VAL A 8 39.49 2.70 16.90
CA VAL A 8 40.29 1.50 17.21
C VAL A 8 41.38 1.81 18.22
N PRO A 9 41.88 0.80 18.97
CA PRO A 9 43.06 0.97 19.80
C PRO A 9 44.27 1.46 19.03
N ASN A 10 45.17 2.16 19.72
CA ASN A 10 46.38 2.70 19.11
C ASN A 10 47.20 1.62 18.39
N GLY A 11 47.68 1.93 17.19
CA GLY A 11 48.43 1.02 16.32
C GLY A 11 47.58 0.19 15.35
N GLN A 12 46.24 0.11 15.52
CA GLN A 12 45.37 -0.64 14.61
C GLN A 12 44.82 0.19 13.43
N GLY A 13 44.97 1.50 13.45
CA GLY A 13 44.46 2.39 12.42
C GLY A 13 45.06 2.15 11.02
N LYS A 14 46.35 1.72 10.95
CA LYS A 14 46.98 1.33 9.67
C LYS A 14 46.28 0.10 9.04
N LYS A 15 45.88 -0.87 9.86
CA LYS A 15 45.14 -2.05 9.38
C LYS A 15 43.74 -1.69 8.87
N VAL A 16 43.08 -0.78 9.57
CA VAL A 16 41.78 -0.23 9.10
C VAL A 16 41.93 0.47 7.76
N LEU A 17 42.97 1.30 7.58
CA LEU A 17 43.23 1.98 6.33
C LEU A 17 43.46 1.00 5.18
N SER A 18 44.27 -0.05 5.39
CA SER A 18 44.53 -1.06 4.35
C SER A 18 43.26 -1.81 3.95
N ILE A 19 42.41 -2.15 4.90
CA ILE A 19 41.11 -2.76 4.65
C ILE A 19 40.23 -1.79 3.85
N ALA A 20 40.18 -0.53 4.24
CA ALA A 20 39.38 0.49 3.56
C ALA A 20 39.84 0.70 2.10
N GLN A 21 41.17 0.72 1.85
CA GLN A 21 41.74 0.81 0.50
C GLN A 21 41.38 -0.41 -0.36
N ALA A 22 41.40 -1.61 0.19
CA ALA A 22 40.99 -2.84 -0.51
C ALA A 22 39.51 -2.81 -0.93
N HIS A 23 38.66 -2.05 -0.22
CA HIS A 23 37.22 -1.84 -0.52
C HIS A 23 36.95 -0.51 -1.24
N GLN A 24 37.95 0.03 -1.95
CA GLN A 24 37.80 1.26 -2.73
C GLN A 24 37.34 2.47 -1.89
N GLY A 25 37.75 2.49 -0.61
CA GLY A 25 37.54 3.64 0.27
C GLY A 25 38.34 4.85 -0.22
N VAL A 26 37.71 6.03 -0.23
CA VAL A 26 38.29 7.31 -0.63
C VAL A 26 38.27 8.30 0.52
N ASN A 27 39.08 9.39 0.41
CA ASN A 27 39.18 10.41 1.44
C ASN A 27 39.49 9.82 2.83
N LEU A 28 40.44 8.91 2.85
CA LEU A 28 40.90 8.24 4.06
C LEU A 28 41.71 9.18 4.92
N ALA A 29 41.36 9.30 6.19
CA ALA A 29 42.13 10.08 7.16
C ALA A 29 42.23 9.32 8.48
N ARG A 30 43.37 9.46 9.16
CA ARG A 30 43.62 8.87 10.47
C ARG A 30 44.03 9.97 11.46
N PHE A 31 43.35 9.97 12.60
CA PHE A 31 43.57 10.91 13.69
C PHE A 31 43.94 10.16 14.97
N ALA A 32 44.88 10.67 15.76
CA ALA A 32 45.03 10.23 17.12
C ALA A 32 43.97 10.89 17.99
N VAL A 33 43.26 10.08 18.77
CA VAL A 33 42.22 10.53 19.71
C VAL A 33 42.76 10.29 21.12
N ILE A 34 42.77 11.33 21.90
CA ILE A 34 43.15 11.26 23.31
C ILE A 34 41.82 11.17 24.10
N ASP A 35 41.57 10.00 24.68
CA ASP A 35 40.48 9.79 25.65
C ASP A 35 41.10 9.70 27.05
N ASP A 36 40.35 10.03 28.09
CA ASP A 36 40.81 10.09 29.48
C ASP A 36 41.43 8.78 29.98
N LYS A 37 41.21 7.68 29.28
CA LYS A 37 41.59 6.32 29.74
C LYS A 37 42.58 5.60 28.82
N GLU A 38 42.53 5.80 27.51
CA GLU A 38 43.36 5.05 26.55
C GLU A 38 43.65 5.87 25.26
N SER A 39 44.83 5.72 24.71
CA SER A 39 45.16 6.27 23.40
C SER A 39 44.49 5.47 22.30
N GLN A 40 43.64 6.12 21.49
CA GLN A 40 42.88 5.53 20.41
C GLN A 40 43.16 6.22 19.09
N GLU A 41 42.80 5.55 17.99
CA GLU A 41 42.89 6.11 16.64
C GLU A 41 41.49 6.16 16.01
N LEU A 42 41.15 7.31 15.42
CA LEU A 42 39.95 7.50 14.63
C LEU A 42 40.32 7.49 13.15
N VAL A 43 39.71 6.59 12.40
CA VAL A 43 39.87 6.50 10.94
C VAL A 43 38.58 6.92 10.26
N LEU A 44 38.65 7.93 9.42
CA LEU A 44 37.55 8.35 8.56
C LEU A 44 37.66 7.63 7.22
N ILE A 45 36.52 7.07 6.78
CA ILE A 45 36.43 6.28 5.54
C ILE A 45 35.21 6.74 4.78
N ASN A 46 35.36 7.15 3.54
CA ASN A 46 34.26 7.34 2.63
C ASN A 46 34.18 6.13 1.66
N VAL A 47 33.08 5.43 1.61
CA VAL A 47 32.93 4.21 0.82
C VAL A 47 31.58 4.18 0.09
N SER A 48 31.52 3.45 -1.02
CA SER A 48 30.26 3.26 -1.75
C SER A 48 29.31 2.36 -0.96
N ASN A 49 27.98 2.56 -1.12
CA ASN A 49 26.97 1.76 -0.41
C ASN A 49 27.10 0.26 -0.67
N LYS A 50 27.55 -0.14 -1.86
CA LYS A 50 27.74 -1.54 -2.25
C LYS A 50 28.86 -2.23 -1.47
N GLN A 51 29.85 -1.47 -1.00
CA GLN A 51 31.03 -2.01 -0.31
C GLN A 51 30.91 -1.97 1.22
N ILE A 52 29.89 -1.30 1.78
CA ILE A 52 29.75 -1.11 3.23
C ILE A 52 29.70 -2.45 3.97
N GLU A 53 28.88 -3.39 3.52
CA GLU A 53 28.72 -4.68 4.19
C GLU A 53 30.01 -5.52 4.17
N SER A 54 30.69 -5.56 3.03
CA SER A 54 31.96 -6.28 2.89
C SER A 54 33.08 -5.65 3.72
N LEU A 55 33.12 -4.33 3.77
CA LEU A 55 34.04 -3.58 4.62
C LEU A 55 33.79 -3.86 6.11
N LEU A 56 32.54 -3.76 6.55
CA LEU A 56 32.15 -4.01 7.95
C LEU A 56 32.47 -5.45 8.37
N ASN A 57 32.23 -6.43 7.50
CA ASN A 57 32.57 -7.85 7.78
C ASN A 57 34.06 -8.06 8.00
N GLN A 58 34.93 -7.40 7.24
CA GLN A 58 36.38 -7.51 7.45
C GLN A 58 36.86 -6.75 8.69
N LEU A 59 36.21 -5.64 9.03
CA LEU A 59 36.54 -4.88 10.24
C LEU A 59 36.13 -5.62 11.54
N GLU A 60 35.16 -6.55 11.50
CA GLU A 60 34.75 -7.32 12.68
C GLU A 60 35.87 -8.08 13.40
N ASN A 61 36.93 -8.43 12.66
CA ASN A 61 38.09 -9.13 13.21
C ASN A 61 39.03 -8.23 14.04
N ILE A 62 38.72 -6.93 14.17
CA ILE A 62 39.53 -5.99 14.95
C ILE A 62 38.94 -5.88 16.36
N PRO A 63 39.72 -6.19 17.43
CA PRO A 63 39.23 -6.10 18.79
C PRO A 63 38.96 -4.64 19.21
N HIS A 64 38.00 -4.44 20.08
CA HIS A 64 37.61 -3.11 20.61
C HIS A 64 37.31 -2.07 19.52
N LEU A 65 36.69 -2.53 18.44
CA LEU A 65 36.29 -1.69 17.31
C LEU A 65 34.96 -0.98 17.61
N HIS A 66 34.93 0.35 17.44
CA HIS A 66 33.73 1.16 17.41
C HIS A 66 33.53 1.75 16.01
N VAL A 67 32.37 1.53 15.39
CA VAL A 67 32.02 2.07 14.08
C VAL A 67 30.76 2.90 14.16
N THR A 68 30.83 4.12 13.67
CA THR A 68 29.69 5.00 13.46
C THR A 68 29.48 5.18 11.97
N LEU A 69 28.30 4.82 11.47
CA LEU A 69 27.89 5.06 10.10
C LEU A 69 27.07 6.34 10.05
N ILE A 70 27.46 7.29 9.21
CA ILE A 70 26.70 8.49 8.92
C ILE A 70 25.76 8.19 7.76
N PRO A 71 24.43 8.15 7.98
CA PRO A 71 23.47 7.66 6.98
C PRO A 71 23.23 8.64 5.83
N HIS A 72 23.62 9.92 5.97
CA HIS A 72 23.44 10.92 4.94
C HIS A 72 24.49 10.82 3.85
N GLY A 73 24.08 10.99 2.59
CA GLY A 73 25.00 11.01 1.46
C GLY A 73 25.98 12.17 1.56
N ILE A 74 27.29 11.87 1.46
CA ILE A 74 28.36 12.85 1.46
C ILE A 74 28.77 13.11 0.03
N ILE A 75 28.83 14.40 -0.33
CA ILE A 75 29.35 14.88 -1.60
C ILE A 75 30.72 15.50 -1.29
N ALA A 76 31.77 14.86 -1.73
CA ALA A 76 33.10 15.47 -1.68
C ALA A 76 33.21 16.55 -2.77
N LEU A 77 33.46 17.79 -2.37
CA LEU A 77 33.60 18.91 -3.30
C LEU A 77 35.02 19.00 -3.88
N HIS A 78 35.99 18.36 -3.25
CA HIS A 78 37.38 18.21 -3.67
C HIS A 78 37.91 16.81 -3.39
N PRO A 79 38.83 16.25 -4.12
CA PRO A 79 39.52 16.62 -5.36
C PRO A 79 38.84 16.03 -6.59
N PRO A 80 39.44 16.15 -7.74
CA PRO A 80 39.16 17.03 -8.84
C PRO A 80 37.94 16.59 -9.61
N ALA A 81 37.43 17.46 -10.49
CA ALA A 81 36.21 17.31 -11.30
C ALA A 81 36.11 16.03 -12.15
N SER A 82 37.19 15.26 -12.33
CA SER A 82 37.20 13.97 -13.02
C SER A 82 36.48 12.84 -12.23
N GLU A 83 36.49 12.90 -10.89
CA GLU A 83 35.85 11.90 -10.02
C GLU A 83 34.45 12.34 -9.53
N ALA A 84 34.18 13.64 -9.55
CA ALA A 84 32.91 14.22 -9.14
C ALA A 84 31.70 13.79 -10.01
N PRO A 85 31.80 13.60 -11.35
CA PRO A 85 30.71 13.16 -12.19
C PRO A 85 30.18 11.78 -11.83
N GLU A 86 31.00 10.84 -11.39
CA GLU A 86 30.60 9.51 -11.00
C GLU A 86 29.85 9.52 -9.65
N GLN A 87 30.28 10.37 -8.71
CA GLN A 87 29.61 10.55 -7.42
C GLN A 87 28.21 11.17 -7.55
N ILE A 88 27.98 11.99 -8.59
CA ILE A 88 26.70 12.68 -8.83
C ILE A 88 25.77 11.84 -9.72
N LYS A 89 26.33 11.08 -10.67
CA LYS A 89 25.55 10.29 -11.65
C LYS A 89 24.99 8.98 -11.09
N GLU A 90 25.69 8.34 -10.16
CA GLU A 90 25.16 7.11 -9.53
C GLU A 90 24.22 7.44 -8.39
N VAL A 91 22.92 7.35 -8.65
CA VAL A 91 21.90 7.18 -7.62
C VAL A 91 22.12 5.81 -6.99
N GLN A 92 22.93 5.76 -5.93
CA GLN A 92 23.29 4.50 -5.28
C GLN A 92 22.10 4.00 -4.43
N GLU A 93 21.76 2.72 -4.60
CA GLU A 93 20.83 2.01 -3.73
C GLU A 93 21.32 2.06 -2.28
N ARG A 94 20.38 2.05 -1.32
CA ARG A 94 20.74 1.97 0.11
C ARG A 94 21.36 0.62 0.41
N SER A 95 22.33 0.60 1.31
CA SER A 95 22.89 -0.66 1.78
C SER A 95 21.86 -1.43 2.63
N PRO A 96 21.93 -2.79 2.68
CA PRO A 96 21.03 -3.60 3.48
C PRO A 96 21.00 -3.19 4.97
N ILE A 97 22.15 -2.79 5.53
CA ILE A 97 22.23 -2.31 6.91
C ILE A 97 21.50 -0.98 7.11
N GLU A 98 21.58 -0.06 6.15
CA GLU A 98 20.85 1.22 6.22
C GLU A 98 19.33 1.03 6.16
N ILE A 99 18.85 0.13 5.29
CA ILE A 99 17.42 -0.21 5.21
C ILE A 99 16.94 -0.76 6.56
N PHE A 100 17.74 -1.66 7.16
CA PHE A 100 17.40 -2.25 8.46
C PHE A 100 17.43 -1.23 9.61
N LEU A 101 18.44 -0.38 9.67
CA LEU A 101 18.55 0.67 10.69
C LEU A 101 17.43 1.71 10.55
N ALA A 102 17.08 2.09 9.32
CA ALA A 102 15.94 2.97 9.06
C ALA A 102 14.63 2.36 9.55
N ALA A 103 14.44 1.04 9.35
CA ALA A 103 13.27 0.32 9.89
C ALA A 103 13.24 0.35 11.43
N LEU A 104 14.38 0.15 12.09
CA LEU A 104 14.47 0.25 13.56
C LEU A 104 14.17 1.65 14.08
N GLN A 105 14.64 2.68 13.38
CA GLN A 105 14.45 4.09 13.76
C GLN A 105 13.05 4.62 13.43
N SER A 106 12.37 4.07 12.42
CA SER A 106 11.01 4.47 12.04
C SER A 106 9.95 4.17 13.11
N VAL A 107 10.35 3.46 14.16
CA VAL A 107 9.55 3.13 15.33
C VAL A 107 9.44 4.37 16.23
N GLY A 108 8.66 5.36 15.81
CA GLY A 108 8.38 6.57 16.60
C GLY A 108 7.65 6.30 17.93
N SER A 109 7.29 7.37 18.65
CA SER A 109 6.57 7.28 19.92
C SER A 109 5.18 6.63 19.74
N TRP A 110 4.77 5.77 20.69
CA TRP A 110 3.44 5.17 20.67
C TRP A 110 2.31 6.22 20.70
N ARG A 111 2.49 7.30 21.46
CA ARG A 111 1.48 8.36 21.59
C ARG A 111 1.19 9.05 20.25
N GLY A 112 2.23 9.46 19.55
CA GLY A 112 2.09 10.07 18.22
C GLY A 112 1.49 9.10 17.21
N PHE A 113 1.95 7.85 17.21
CA PHE A 113 1.47 6.80 16.32
C PHE A 113 -0.03 6.52 16.49
N LEU A 114 -0.50 6.36 17.74
CA LEU A 114 -1.93 6.15 18.03
C LEU A 114 -2.76 7.39 17.72
N GLY A 115 -2.21 8.59 17.98
CA GLY A 115 -2.86 9.84 17.59
C GLY A 115 -3.13 9.92 16.09
N TYR A 116 -2.12 9.61 15.25
CA TYR A 116 -2.31 9.56 13.80
C TYR A 116 -3.30 8.49 13.36
N ALA A 117 -3.29 7.30 13.98
CA ALA A 117 -4.26 6.24 13.67
C ALA A 117 -5.70 6.67 14.03
N GLY A 118 -5.89 7.33 15.17
CA GLY A 118 -7.18 7.89 15.58
C GLY A 118 -7.68 8.98 14.62
N LEU A 119 -6.82 9.97 14.30
CA LEU A 119 -7.17 11.03 13.34
C LEU A 119 -7.49 10.47 11.95
N ALA A 120 -6.74 9.49 11.47
CA ALA A 120 -7.06 8.80 10.24
C ALA A 120 -8.44 8.13 10.32
N GLY A 121 -8.76 7.48 11.44
CA GLY A 121 -10.10 6.89 11.69
C GLY A 121 -11.22 7.91 11.61
N VAL A 122 -11.02 9.11 12.18
CA VAL A 122 -12.00 10.23 12.09
C VAL A 122 -12.22 10.64 10.64
N VAL A 123 -11.13 10.87 9.87
CA VAL A 123 -11.23 11.36 8.49
C VAL A 123 -11.82 10.26 7.57
N VAL A 124 -11.46 8.98 7.79
CA VAL A 124 -12.08 7.85 7.08
C VAL A 124 -13.58 7.82 7.35
N TRP A 125 -13.97 7.93 8.62
CA TRP A 125 -15.38 7.95 8.98
C TRP A 125 -16.13 9.10 8.31
N ILE A 126 -15.61 10.34 8.35
CA ILE A 126 -16.21 11.48 7.65
C ILE A 126 -16.38 11.18 6.16
N GLY A 127 -15.33 10.68 5.49
CA GLY A 127 -15.36 10.37 4.07
C GLY A 127 -16.40 9.31 3.70
N LEU A 128 -16.50 8.24 4.50
CA LEU A 128 -17.49 7.18 4.30
C LEU A 128 -18.90 7.64 4.64
N PHE A 129 -19.07 8.41 5.73
CA PHE A 129 -20.37 8.92 6.17
C PHE A 129 -20.96 9.93 5.19
N THR A 130 -20.13 10.87 4.70
CA THR A 130 -20.54 11.88 3.71
C THR A 130 -20.51 11.39 2.28
N ASN A 131 -20.15 10.13 2.06
CA ASN A 131 -20.00 9.53 0.71
C ASN A 131 -18.99 10.27 -0.17
N THR A 132 -17.86 10.71 0.39
CA THR A 132 -16.91 11.64 -0.23
C THR A 132 -15.54 11.00 -0.41
N ASN A 133 -15.19 10.59 -1.65
CA ASN A 133 -13.96 9.87 -1.99
C ASN A 133 -12.66 10.63 -1.68
N TYR A 134 -12.60 11.94 -1.93
CA TYR A 134 -11.36 12.71 -1.71
C TYR A 134 -10.97 12.80 -0.23
N LEU A 135 -11.93 12.69 0.70
CA LEU A 135 -11.64 12.61 2.13
C LEU A 135 -10.99 11.27 2.51
N LEU A 136 -11.35 10.19 1.81
CA LEU A 136 -10.65 8.92 1.98
C LEU A 136 -9.17 9.03 1.57
N VAL A 137 -8.89 9.75 0.48
CA VAL A 137 -7.51 10.04 0.05
C VAL A 137 -6.75 10.84 1.11
N ALA A 138 -7.37 11.85 1.70
CA ALA A 138 -6.77 12.61 2.80
C ALA A 138 -6.48 11.73 4.03
N ALA A 139 -7.40 10.84 4.38
CA ALA A 139 -7.21 9.88 5.47
C ALA A 139 -6.02 8.93 5.21
N MET A 140 -5.86 8.48 3.97
CA MET A 140 -4.75 7.62 3.56
C MET A 140 -3.37 8.28 3.72
N LEU A 141 -3.29 9.61 3.57
CA LEU A 141 -2.05 10.37 3.80
C LEU A 141 -1.70 10.50 5.29
N ILE A 142 -2.70 10.49 6.16
CA ILE A 142 -2.52 10.62 7.61
C ILE A 142 -2.28 9.27 8.27
N ALA A 143 -2.86 8.20 7.72
CA ALA A 143 -2.83 6.86 8.30
C ALA A 143 -1.40 6.30 8.44
N PRO A 144 -0.96 5.89 9.65
CA PRO A 144 0.43 5.49 9.90
C PRO A 144 0.70 4.01 9.57
N PHE A 145 0.07 3.46 8.51
CA PHE A 145 0.15 2.02 8.20
C PHE A 145 1.44 1.63 7.45
N ALA A 146 2.00 2.54 6.66
CA ALA A 146 3.14 2.24 5.80
C ALA A 146 4.41 1.83 6.57
N GLY A 147 4.72 2.52 7.67
CA GLY A 147 5.88 2.20 8.51
C GLY A 147 5.84 0.77 9.06
N PRO A 148 4.82 0.39 9.84
CA PRO A 148 4.67 -0.98 10.34
C PRO A 148 4.60 -2.04 9.24
N ALA A 149 3.96 -1.76 8.10
CA ALA A 149 3.89 -2.68 6.98
C ALA A 149 5.28 -3.00 6.41
N MET A 150 6.05 -1.97 6.09
CA MET A 150 7.41 -2.13 5.56
C MET A 150 8.35 -2.76 6.59
N ASN A 151 8.24 -2.39 7.87
CA ASN A 151 9.03 -3.01 8.93
C ASN A 151 8.72 -4.50 9.13
N THR A 152 7.46 -4.90 8.97
CA THR A 152 7.05 -6.31 8.98
C THR A 152 7.72 -7.07 7.83
N ALA A 153 7.72 -6.49 6.63
CA ALA A 153 8.36 -7.10 5.46
C ALA A 153 9.89 -7.18 5.58
N ILE A 154 10.55 -6.13 6.11
CA ILE A 154 11.99 -6.13 6.39
C ILE A 154 12.34 -7.18 7.45
N ALA A 155 11.55 -7.25 8.52
CA ALA A 155 11.71 -8.26 9.57
C ALA A 155 11.55 -9.68 9.03
N THR A 156 10.56 -9.91 8.15
CA THR A 156 10.34 -11.18 7.44
C THR A 156 11.55 -11.53 6.57
N ALA A 157 12.01 -10.60 5.73
CA ALA A 157 13.13 -10.81 4.81
C ALA A 157 14.44 -11.13 5.56
N ARG A 158 14.69 -10.46 6.68
CA ARG A 158 15.87 -10.67 7.52
C ARG A 158 15.73 -11.86 8.46
N GLY A 159 14.51 -12.23 8.83
CA GLY A 159 14.24 -13.29 9.82
C GLY A 159 14.33 -12.81 11.27
N ASP A 160 14.15 -11.51 11.53
CA ASP A 160 14.17 -10.92 12.88
C ASP A 160 12.78 -11.01 13.53
N LEU A 161 12.59 -12.05 14.37
CA LEU A 161 11.32 -12.27 15.08
C LEU A 161 10.94 -11.13 16.03
N THR A 162 11.92 -10.46 16.65
CA THR A 162 11.66 -9.37 17.59
C THR A 162 11.09 -8.16 16.86
N LEU A 163 11.70 -7.80 15.73
CA LEU A 163 11.20 -6.71 14.88
C LEU A 163 9.85 -7.09 14.25
N LEU A 164 9.70 -8.34 13.80
CA LEU A 164 8.47 -8.85 13.20
C LEU A 164 7.29 -8.70 14.18
N TRP A 165 7.44 -9.21 15.41
CA TRP A 165 6.37 -9.16 16.41
C TRP A 165 6.01 -7.72 16.80
N ARG A 166 7.02 -6.87 17.03
CA ARG A 166 6.80 -5.45 17.36
C ARG A 166 6.09 -4.69 16.23
N SER A 167 6.44 -4.99 14.99
CA SER A 167 5.83 -4.33 13.81
C SER A 167 4.41 -4.82 13.59
N LEU A 168 4.15 -6.12 13.70
CA LEU A 168 2.82 -6.69 13.63
C LEU A 168 1.91 -6.13 14.74
N LEU A 169 2.40 -6.07 15.99
CA LEU A 169 1.62 -5.51 17.10
C LEU A 169 1.20 -4.07 16.81
N ARG A 170 2.12 -3.22 16.33
CA ARG A 170 1.80 -1.85 15.95
C ARG A 170 0.79 -1.78 14.82
N TYR A 171 0.95 -2.63 13.83
CA TYR A 171 0.06 -2.69 12.68
C TYR A 171 -1.37 -3.03 13.11
N PHE A 172 -1.53 -4.10 13.91
CA PHE A 172 -2.85 -4.49 14.42
C PHE A 172 -3.46 -3.42 15.32
N VAL A 173 -2.67 -2.83 16.22
CA VAL A 173 -3.18 -1.77 17.11
C VAL A 173 -3.64 -0.55 16.31
N ALA A 174 -2.92 -0.13 15.28
CA ALA A 174 -3.36 0.98 14.43
C ALA A 174 -4.67 0.69 13.70
N ILE A 175 -4.82 -0.52 13.14
CA ILE A 175 -6.06 -0.96 12.49
C ILE A 175 -7.21 -0.99 13.50
N LEU A 176 -7.00 -1.57 14.69
CA LEU A 176 -8.01 -1.64 15.74
C LEU A 176 -8.45 -0.25 16.21
N VAL A 177 -7.52 0.69 16.36
CA VAL A 177 -7.84 2.09 16.71
C VAL A 177 -8.69 2.73 15.62
N THR A 178 -8.35 2.54 14.34
CA THR A 178 -9.13 3.06 13.21
C THR A 178 -10.55 2.46 13.19
N ILE A 179 -10.67 1.14 13.36
CA ILE A 179 -11.97 0.45 13.46
C ILE A 179 -12.79 0.99 14.62
N PHE A 180 -12.18 1.10 15.81
CA PHE A 180 -12.84 1.56 17.01
C PHE A 180 -13.35 3.00 16.89
N VAL A 181 -12.52 3.91 16.38
CA VAL A 181 -12.88 5.31 16.18
C VAL A 181 -14.04 5.44 15.19
N ALA A 182 -13.97 4.72 14.05
CA ALA A 182 -15.05 4.74 13.06
C ALA A 182 -16.36 4.17 13.62
N ALA A 183 -16.30 3.08 14.41
CA ALA A 183 -17.46 2.52 15.08
C ALA A 183 -18.07 3.47 16.11
N ALA A 184 -17.22 4.06 16.97
CA ALA A 184 -17.66 4.99 18.00
C ALA A 184 -18.36 6.23 17.41
N LEU A 185 -17.77 6.81 16.34
CA LEU A 185 -18.38 7.95 15.66
C LEU A 185 -19.72 7.59 15.00
N SER A 186 -19.83 6.42 14.35
CA SER A 186 -21.11 5.96 13.79
C SER A 186 -22.20 5.80 14.85
N LEU A 187 -21.84 5.31 16.04
CA LEU A 187 -22.77 5.23 17.17
C LEU A 187 -23.17 6.60 17.71
N ILE A 188 -22.18 7.51 17.88
CA ILE A 188 -22.43 8.86 18.42
C ILE A 188 -23.34 9.67 17.48
N PHE A 189 -23.13 9.56 16.17
CA PHE A 189 -23.90 10.31 15.18
C PHE A 189 -25.16 9.56 14.71
N GLY A 190 -25.48 8.41 15.32
CA GLY A 190 -26.72 7.67 15.05
C GLY A 190 -26.85 7.22 13.60
N GLN A 191 -25.79 6.72 13.00
CA GLN A 191 -25.84 6.22 11.62
C GLN A 191 -26.70 4.95 11.56
N GLU A 192 -27.74 4.93 10.72
CA GLU A 192 -28.67 3.80 10.58
C GLU A 192 -28.49 3.03 9.27
N ILE A 193 -27.97 3.69 8.22
CA ILE A 193 -27.92 3.13 6.87
C ILE A 193 -26.49 3.13 6.34
N PRO A 194 -26.01 2.03 5.71
CA PRO A 194 -24.71 2.00 5.07
C PRO A 194 -24.71 2.88 3.82
N THR A 195 -23.65 3.65 3.64
CA THR A 195 -23.45 4.50 2.46
C THR A 195 -23.01 3.69 1.24
N SER A 196 -23.13 4.25 0.03
CA SER A 196 -22.67 3.58 -1.19
C SER A 196 -21.16 3.33 -1.20
N LEU A 197 -20.36 4.24 -0.61
CA LEU A 197 -18.92 4.02 -0.45
C LEU A 197 -18.59 2.88 0.50
N MET A 198 -19.33 2.69 1.61
CA MET A 198 -19.15 1.53 2.47
C MET A 198 -19.42 0.22 1.71
N LEU A 199 -20.51 0.18 0.94
CA LEU A 199 -20.83 -0.98 0.12
C LEU A 199 -19.74 -1.27 -0.92
N THR A 200 -19.26 -0.24 -1.63
CA THR A 200 -18.21 -0.39 -2.64
C THR A 200 -16.88 -0.82 -2.02
N ASN A 201 -16.47 -0.21 -0.90
CA ASN A 201 -15.21 -0.56 -0.22
C ASN A 201 -15.25 -1.92 0.50
N SER A 202 -16.40 -2.51 0.71
CA SER A 202 -16.55 -3.88 1.26
C SER A 202 -16.60 -4.96 0.18
N GLN A 203 -16.72 -4.58 -1.10
CA GLN A 203 -16.81 -5.54 -2.20
C GLN A 203 -15.42 -6.09 -2.53
N ILE A 204 -15.35 -7.42 -2.56
CA ILE A 204 -14.11 -8.12 -2.90
C ILE A 204 -14.06 -8.27 -4.42
N SER A 205 -13.24 -7.46 -5.07
CA SER A 205 -12.97 -7.60 -6.51
C SER A 205 -11.94 -8.71 -6.74
N SER A 206 -12.09 -9.45 -7.83
CA SER A 206 -11.11 -10.48 -8.24
C SER A 206 -9.70 -9.95 -8.48
N VAL A 207 -9.59 -8.68 -8.84
CA VAL A 207 -8.30 -7.98 -9.01
C VAL A 207 -7.81 -7.32 -7.73
N ALA A 208 -8.56 -7.42 -6.62
CA ALA A 208 -8.21 -6.76 -5.36
C ALA A 208 -6.83 -7.19 -4.80
N VAL A 209 -6.38 -8.39 -5.12
CA VAL A 209 -5.05 -8.90 -4.72
C VAL A 209 -3.89 -8.16 -5.39
N LEU A 210 -4.11 -7.56 -6.57
CA LEU A 210 -3.04 -6.82 -7.27
C LEU A 210 -2.64 -5.55 -6.52
N LEU A 211 -3.59 -4.90 -5.84
CA LEU A 211 -3.31 -3.67 -5.10
C LEU A 211 -2.27 -3.87 -3.98
N PRO A 212 -2.43 -4.83 -3.04
CA PRO A 212 -1.42 -5.04 -2.00
C PRO A 212 -0.09 -5.55 -2.53
N ILE A 213 -0.08 -6.37 -3.58
CA ILE A 213 1.16 -6.83 -4.20
C ILE A 213 1.93 -5.64 -4.80
N THR A 214 1.26 -4.78 -5.55
CA THR A 214 1.89 -3.58 -6.13
C THR A 214 2.29 -2.57 -5.06
N ALA A 215 1.46 -2.37 -4.03
CA ALA A 215 1.76 -1.48 -2.91
C ALA A 215 3.00 -1.94 -2.13
N GLY A 216 3.09 -3.22 -1.82
CA GLY A 216 4.25 -3.80 -1.15
C GLY A 216 5.52 -3.71 -1.99
N ALA A 217 5.42 -4.03 -3.29
CA ALA A 217 6.54 -3.93 -4.21
C ALA A 217 7.03 -2.47 -4.35
N ALA A 218 6.13 -1.52 -4.57
CA ALA A 218 6.47 -0.11 -4.67
C ALA A 218 7.09 0.43 -3.38
N GLY A 219 6.55 0.05 -2.21
CA GLY A 219 7.09 0.40 -0.91
C GLY A 219 8.51 -0.13 -0.70
N ALA A 220 8.77 -1.38 -1.07
CA ALA A 220 10.09 -1.98 -0.98
C ALA A 220 11.10 -1.28 -1.91
N ILE A 221 10.75 -1.07 -3.18
CA ILE A 221 11.61 -0.37 -4.15
C ILE A 221 11.94 1.03 -3.65
N ASN A 222 10.94 1.77 -3.15
CA ASN A 222 11.17 3.13 -2.64
C ASN A 222 12.14 3.16 -1.45
N LEU A 223 12.03 2.21 -0.51
CA LEU A 223 12.95 2.14 0.63
C LEU A 223 14.37 1.72 0.25
N MET A 224 14.53 0.98 -0.83
CA MET A 224 15.83 0.58 -1.36
C MET A 224 16.53 1.69 -2.16
N GLN A 225 15.77 2.65 -2.69
CA GLN A 225 16.32 3.77 -3.45
C GLN A 225 17.01 4.80 -2.53
N SER A 226 17.92 5.61 -3.11
CA SER A 226 18.61 6.68 -2.40
C SER A 226 17.67 7.82 -1.99
N GLU A 227 17.99 8.51 -0.90
CA GLU A 227 17.18 9.59 -0.31
C GLU A 227 16.81 10.75 -1.25
N ARG A 228 17.60 11.01 -2.32
CA ARG A 228 17.40 12.15 -3.21
C ARG A 228 16.14 12.08 -4.09
N SER A 229 15.64 10.86 -4.37
CA SER A 229 14.44 10.67 -5.18
C SER A 229 13.17 10.46 -4.35
N SER A 230 13.27 10.46 -3.02
CA SER A 230 12.28 9.81 -2.15
C SER A 230 11.18 10.70 -1.58
N LEU A 231 11.27 12.05 -1.61
CA LEU A 231 10.25 12.88 -0.95
C LEU A 231 8.86 12.71 -1.58
N VAL A 232 8.76 12.80 -2.90
CA VAL A 232 7.49 12.64 -3.61
C VAL A 232 7.11 11.17 -3.72
N SER A 233 8.06 10.30 -4.07
CA SER A 233 7.81 8.87 -4.21
C SER A 233 7.55 8.19 -2.85
N GLY A 234 8.16 8.66 -1.77
CA GLY A 234 7.93 8.16 -0.41
C GLY A 234 6.52 8.45 0.09
N ALA A 235 6.03 9.66 -0.13
CA ALA A 235 4.65 10.02 0.18
C ALA A 235 3.65 9.22 -0.66
N ALA A 236 3.92 9.07 -1.97
CA ALA A 236 3.06 8.31 -2.87
C ALA A 236 2.99 6.82 -2.52
N THR A 237 4.12 6.18 -2.18
CA THR A 237 4.13 4.77 -1.77
C THR A 237 3.52 4.55 -0.39
N GLY A 238 3.74 5.49 0.55
CA GLY A 238 3.06 5.48 1.84
C GLY A 238 1.55 5.59 1.69
N MET A 239 1.10 6.49 0.82
CA MET A 239 -0.30 6.63 0.46
C MET A 239 -0.86 5.35 -0.17
N LEU A 240 -0.14 4.68 -1.07
CA LEU A 240 -0.59 3.45 -1.73
C LEU A 240 -0.80 2.31 -0.72
N VAL A 241 0.11 2.14 0.26
CA VAL A 241 -0.05 1.17 1.35
C VAL A 241 -1.23 1.53 2.25
N ALA A 242 -1.39 2.80 2.61
CA ALA A 242 -2.50 3.26 3.44
C ALA A 242 -3.84 3.23 2.67
N ALA A 243 -3.82 3.47 1.35
CA ALA A 243 -5.00 3.39 0.48
C ALA A 243 -5.63 2.01 0.48
N SER A 244 -4.81 1.00 0.60
CA SER A 244 -5.30 -0.37 0.66
C SER A 244 -5.96 -0.73 2.00
N LEU A 245 -5.59 -0.08 3.11
CA LEU A 245 -5.97 -0.49 4.48
C LEU A 245 -6.95 0.44 5.18
N ALA A 246 -6.83 1.76 5.00
CA ALA A 246 -7.63 2.72 5.75
C ALA A 246 -9.14 2.63 5.45
N PRO A 247 -9.60 2.61 4.18
CA PRO A 247 -11.02 2.51 3.89
C PRO A 247 -11.66 1.19 4.38
N PRO A 248 -11.07 0.00 4.15
CA PRO A 248 -11.64 -1.23 4.68
C PRO A 248 -11.69 -1.27 6.21
N ALA A 249 -10.65 -0.74 6.90
CA ALA A 249 -10.66 -0.67 8.37
C ALA A 249 -11.78 0.23 8.88
N GLY A 250 -11.97 1.43 8.30
CA GLY A 250 -13.08 2.32 8.66
C GLY A 250 -14.44 1.71 8.35
N THR A 251 -14.60 1.09 7.17
CA THR A 251 -15.84 0.40 6.77
C THR A 251 -16.18 -0.74 7.73
N ALA A 252 -15.17 -1.50 8.19
CA ALA A 252 -15.37 -2.55 9.20
C ALA A 252 -15.92 -1.97 10.51
N GLY A 253 -15.35 -0.84 11.00
CA GLY A 253 -15.83 -0.18 12.20
C GLY A 253 -17.27 0.29 12.09
N MET A 254 -17.60 1.00 11.01
CA MET A 254 -18.96 1.48 10.74
C MET A 254 -19.96 0.32 10.56
N ALA A 255 -19.57 -0.74 9.85
CA ALA A 255 -20.41 -1.92 9.65
C ALA A 255 -20.73 -2.64 10.97
N LEU A 256 -19.75 -2.69 11.88
CA LEU A 256 -19.95 -3.28 13.21
C LEU A 256 -21.01 -2.50 14.01
N SER A 257 -20.97 -1.17 14.00
CA SER A 257 -21.96 -0.32 14.67
C SER A 257 -23.36 -0.43 14.07
N LEU A 258 -23.46 -0.70 12.76
CA LEU A 258 -24.72 -0.89 12.04
C LEU A 258 -25.28 -2.33 12.16
N GLY A 259 -24.57 -3.26 12.80
CA GLY A 259 -24.95 -4.69 12.83
C GLY A 259 -24.87 -5.40 11.47
N ARG A 260 -24.20 -4.80 10.46
CA ARG A 260 -24.07 -5.33 9.09
C ARG A 260 -22.85 -6.25 8.98
N MET A 261 -23.05 -7.51 9.41
CA MET A 261 -21.98 -8.51 9.40
C MET A 261 -21.48 -8.89 8.01
N ASP A 262 -22.29 -8.77 6.97
CA ASP A 262 -21.91 -8.97 5.57
C ASP A 262 -20.84 -7.97 5.13
N ILE A 263 -21.03 -6.67 5.43
CA ILE A 263 -20.07 -5.59 5.14
C ILE A 263 -18.82 -5.74 6.03
N PHE A 264 -19.00 -6.05 7.31
CA PHE A 264 -17.90 -6.26 8.25
C PHE A 264 -16.96 -7.36 7.78
N MET A 265 -17.51 -8.56 7.46
CA MET A 265 -16.70 -9.70 7.01
C MET A 265 -15.98 -9.42 5.68
N GLY A 266 -16.63 -8.76 4.72
CA GLY A 266 -15.98 -8.32 3.49
C GLY A 266 -14.81 -7.35 3.74
N SER A 267 -14.99 -6.40 4.65
CA SER A 267 -13.98 -5.41 5.00
C SER A 267 -12.79 -6.03 5.75
N ILE A 268 -13.04 -6.93 6.71
CA ILE A 268 -11.97 -7.66 7.41
C ILE A 268 -11.20 -8.57 6.46
N PHE A 269 -11.89 -9.25 5.55
CA PHE A 269 -11.23 -10.04 4.51
C PHE A 269 -10.25 -9.18 3.70
N LEU A 270 -10.69 -8.00 3.24
CA LEU A 270 -9.83 -7.07 2.51
C LEU A 270 -8.63 -6.62 3.36
N VAL A 271 -8.81 -6.28 4.64
CA VAL A 271 -7.71 -5.93 5.54
C VAL A 271 -6.68 -7.06 5.63
N ILE A 272 -7.11 -8.31 5.79
CA ILE A 272 -6.20 -9.46 5.88
C ILE A 272 -5.50 -9.69 4.53
N LEU A 273 -6.22 -9.61 3.41
CA LEU A 273 -5.66 -9.74 2.07
C LEU A 273 -4.57 -8.71 1.81
N GLN A 274 -4.80 -7.45 2.24
CA GLN A 274 -3.85 -6.37 2.11
C GLN A 274 -2.59 -6.61 2.97
N LEU A 275 -2.77 -6.98 4.23
CA LEU A 275 -1.65 -7.31 5.14
C LEU A 275 -0.73 -8.37 4.55
N VAL A 276 -1.33 -9.47 4.10
CA VAL A 276 -0.61 -10.62 3.56
C VAL A 276 0.06 -10.29 2.24
N GLY A 277 -0.66 -9.64 1.31
CA GLY A 277 -0.14 -9.29 -0.01
C GLY A 277 1.02 -8.30 0.04
N ILE A 278 0.91 -7.25 0.87
CA ILE A 278 1.98 -6.25 1.08
C ILE A 278 3.22 -6.94 1.68
N ASN A 279 3.04 -7.75 2.73
CA ASN A 279 4.18 -8.41 3.37
C ASN A 279 4.87 -9.39 2.41
N LEU A 280 4.10 -10.18 1.66
CA LEU A 280 4.63 -11.16 0.71
C LEU A 280 5.50 -10.50 -0.36
N SER A 281 4.95 -9.52 -1.09
CA SER A 281 5.65 -8.87 -2.19
C SER A 281 6.86 -8.06 -1.72
N ALA A 282 6.71 -7.29 -0.65
CA ALA A 282 7.80 -6.49 -0.09
C ALA A 282 8.91 -7.36 0.50
N ALA A 283 8.60 -8.44 1.24
CA ALA A 283 9.60 -9.32 1.83
C ALA A 283 10.42 -10.05 0.77
N ILE A 284 9.79 -10.48 -0.34
CA ILE A 284 10.50 -11.08 -1.48
C ILE A 284 11.49 -10.09 -2.07
N LEU A 285 11.06 -8.85 -2.35
CA LEU A 285 11.93 -7.83 -2.92
C LEU A 285 13.07 -7.44 -1.97
N PHE A 286 12.80 -7.23 -0.69
CA PHE A 286 13.83 -6.97 0.29
C PHE A 286 14.85 -8.09 0.40
N ARG A 287 14.41 -9.35 0.29
CA ARG A 287 15.30 -10.51 0.38
C ARG A 287 16.20 -10.66 -0.84
N PHE A 288 15.61 -10.62 -2.03
CA PHE A 288 16.32 -10.96 -3.27
C PHE A 288 16.95 -9.76 -3.95
N TYR A 289 16.29 -8.62 -3.95
CA TYR A 289 16.79 -7.38 -4.57
C TYR A 289 17.51 -6.48 -3.56
N GLY A 290 16.96 -6.31 -2.35
CA GLY A 290 17.56 -5.51 -1.29
C GLY A 290 18.70 -6.19 -0.53
N GLY A 291 19.00 -7.47 -0.81
CA GLY A 291 20.12 -8.21 -0.20
C GLY A 291 19.98 -8.45 1.32
N LEU A 292 18.79 -8.22 1.91
CA LEU A 292 18.60 -8.43 3.33
C LEU A 292 18.70 -9.91 3.70
N SER A 293 19.71 -10.26 4.49
CA SER A 293 19.92 -11.62 4.95
C SER A 293 19.96 -11.70 6.48
N SER A 294 19.79 -12.90 7.03
CA SER A 294 19.86 -13.14 8.47
C SER A 294 21.26 -12.93 9.04
N LYS A 295 22.28 -12.97 8.21
CA LYS A 295 23.67 -12.67 8.55
C LYS A 295 24.02 -11.34 7.90
N GLY A 296 24.27 -10.33 8.67
CA GLY A 296 24.80 -9.04 8.23
C GLY A 296 25.83 -8.57 9.21
N ALA A 297 26.81 -7.79 8.76
CA ALA A 297 27.85 -7.23 9.60
C ALA A 297 27.24 -6.60 10.87
N ARG A 298 27.66 -7.04 12.03
CA ARG A 298 27.30 -6.55 13.38
C ARG A 298 25.88 -6.76 13.88
N TYR A 299 24.93 -7.25 13.09
CA TYR A 299 23.56 -7.50 13.56
C TYR A 299 23.10 -8.91 13.21
N ASP A 300 23.66 -9.91 13.85
CA ASP A 300 23.23 -11.31 13.78
C ASP A 300 21.92 -11.52 14.58
N ARG A 301 20.83 -10.81 14.20
CA ARG A 301 19.53 -10.94 14.89
C ARG A 301 18.54 -11.83 14.14
N GLY A 302 18.85 -12.23 12.91
CA GLY A 302 17.95 -13.03 12.08
C GLY A 302 18.14 -14.53 12.23
N LYS A 303 17.03 -15.27 12.23
CA LYS A 303 17.03 -16.74 12.14
C LYS A 303 16.76 -17.17 10.70
N LYS A 304 17.61 -18.02 10.12
CA LYS A 304 17.51 -18.44 8.70
C LYS A 304 16.18 -19.10 8.33
N TRP A 305 15.54 -19.80 9.26
CA TRP A 305 14.29 -20.52 9.04
C TRP A 305 13.05 -19.60 9.01
N VAL A 306 13.14 -18.39 9.61
CA VAL A 306 11.99 -17.49 9.74
C VAL A 306 11.49 -17.01 8.37
N PHE A 307 12.39 -16.62 7.47
CA PHE A 307 11.99 -16.17 6.14
C PHE A 307 11.20 -17.23 5.38
N PRO A 308 11.69 -18.47 5.17
CA PRO A 308 10.93 -19.46 4.42
C PRO A 308 9.62 -19.87 5.11
N VAL A 309 9.59 -19.93 6.43
CA VAL A 309 8.37 -20.25 7.19
C VAL A 309 7.34 -19.13 7.06
N THR A 310 7.74 -17.88 7.27
CA THR A 310 6.83 -16.74 7.15
C THR A 310 6.33 -16.60 5.71
N LEU A 311 7.20 -16.79 4.72
CA LEU A 311 6.82 -16.78 3.31
C LEU A 311 5.81 -17.91 3.01
N GLY A 312 6.05 -19.11 3.51
CA GLY A 312 5.14 -20.25 3.37
C GLY A 312 3.76 -19.96 3.98
N ILE A 313 3.73 -19.46 5.21
CA ILE A 313 2.48 -19.09 5.91
C ILE A 313 1.73 -17.99 5.14
N THR A 314 2.40 -16.91 4.74
CA THR A 314 1.76 -15.82 3.99
C THR A 314 1.23 -16.27 2.64
N THR A 315 1.98 -17.14 1.94
CA THR A 315 1.53 -17.73 0.66
C THR A 315 0.32 -18.65 0.86
N LEU A 316 0.33 -19.51 1.88
CA LEU A 316 -0.81 -20.38 2.19
C LEU A 316 -2.06 -19.58 2.57
N VAL A 317 -1.91 -18.54 3.39
CA VAL A 317 -3.02 -17.65 3.75
C VAL A 317 -3.55 -16.93 2.50
N LEU A 318 -2.67 -16.43 1.63
CA LEU A 318 -3.07 -15.80 0.37
C LEU A 318 -3.84 -16.75 -0.54
N ILE A 319 -3.35 -17.98 -0.72
CA ILE A 319 -4.03 -19.03 -1.50
C ILE A 319 -5.39 -19.35 -0.87
N GLY A 320 -5.46 -19.48 0.45
CA GLY A 320 -6.71 -19.72 1.19
C GLY A 320 -7.72 -18.60 0.98
N LEU A 321 -7.28 -17.34 1.07
CA LEU A 321 -8.11 -16.16 0.82
C LEU A 321 -8.59 -16.11 -0.64
N LEU A 322 -7.72 -16.38 -1.60
CA LEU A 322 -8.10 -16.42 -3.02
C LEU A 322 -9.08 -17.54 -3.30
N ASN A 323 -8.86 -18.74 -2.77
CA ASN A 323 -9.82 -19.85 -2.90
C ASN A 323 -11.16 -19.46 -2.30
N TRP A 324 -11.19 -18.92 -1.08
CA TRP A 324 -12.44 -18.47 -0.47
C TRP A 324 -13.15 -17.41 -1.31
N GLN A 325 -12.38 -16.47 -1.89
CA GLN A 325 -12.89 -15.46 -2.81
C GLN A 325 -13.50 -16.08 -4.07
N PHE A 326 -12.84 -17.06 -4.69
CA PHE A 326 -13.33 -17.71 -5.91
C PHE A 326 -14.58 -18.56 -5.66
N PHE A 327 -14.64 -19.26 -4.53
CA PHE A 327 -15.79 -20.10 -4.21
C PHE A 327 -17.02 -19.31 -3.73
N ASN A 328 -16.82 -18.18 -3.04
CA ASN A 328 -17.93 -17.42 -2.43
C ASN A 328 -18.37 -16.19 -3.24
N THR A 329 -17.63 -15.80 -4.27
CA THR A 329 -18.01 -14.66 -5.11
C THR A 329 -17.79 -14.94 -6.58
N PRO A 330 -18.86 -15.21 -7.35
CA PRO A 330 -18.79 -15.31 -8.81
C PRO A 330 -18.55 -13.94 -9.49
N ASN A 331 -17.62 -13.10 -8.96
CA ASN A 331 -17.54 -11.68 -9.29
C ASN A 331 -16.63 -11.32 -10.47
N LEU A 332 -15.77 -12.23 -10.95
CA LEU A 332 -14.98 -11.97 -12.17
C LEU A 332 -15.88 -11.88 -13.40
N GLU A 333 -16.79 -12.82 -13.52
CA GLU A 333 -17.77 -12.80 -14.60
C GLU A 333 -18.77 -11.64 -14.42
N ARG A 334 -19.19 -11.34 -13.19
CA ARG A 334 -20.13 -10.26 -12.90
C ARG A 334 -19.57 -8.88 -13.19
N SER A 335 -18.32 -8.58 -12.84
CA SER A 335 -17.74 -7.25 -13.13
C SER A 335 -17.49 -7.06 -14.64
N SER A 336 -17.00 -8.08 -15.35
CA SER A 336 -16.83 -8.02 -16.78
C SER A 336 -18.19 -8.05 -17.52
N ARG A 337 -19.16 -8.82 -17.04
CA ARG A 337 -20.54 -8.83 -17.55
C ARG A 337 -21.25 -7.51 -17.28
N ALA A 338 -21.07 -6.90 -16.10
CA ALA A 338 -21.63 -5.58 -15.80
C ALA A 338 -21.05 -4.48 -16.70
N GLN A 339 -19.74 -4.49 -16.94
CA GLN A 339 -19.10 -3.54 -17.85
C GLN A 339 -19.58 -3.74 -19.29
N ARG A 340 -19.69 -4.98 -19.77
CA ARG A 340 -20.24 -5.27 -21.10
C ARG A 340 -21.71 -4.86 -21.19
N ALA A 341 -22.55 -5.23 -20.21
CA ALA A 341 -23.94 -4.83 -20.18
C ALA A 341 -24.09 -3.31 -20.14
N THR A 342 -23.20 -2.59 -19.42
CA THR A 342 -23.19 -1.13 -19.41
C THR A 342 -22.85 -0.55 -20.79
N ALA A 343 -21.81 -1.08 -21.46
CA ALA A 343 -21.41 -0.64 -22.78
C ALA A 343 -22.53 -0.92 -23.81
N ASP A 344 -23.10 -2.12 -23.77
CA ASP A 344 -24.15 -2.54 -24.71
C ASP A 344 -25.43 -1.71 -24.52
N ILE A 345 -25.87 -1.50 -23.28
CA ILE A 345 -27.07 -0.68 -23.00
C ILE A 345 -26.83 0.78 -23.37
N GLN A 346 -25.64 1.33 -23.08
CA GLN A 346 -25.29 2.68 -23.49
C GLN A 346 -25.30 2.81 -25.02
N GLN A 347 -24.91 1.77 -25.74
CA GLN A 347 -24.97 1.77 -27.21
C GLN A 347 -26.41 1.74 -27.71
N VAL A 348 -27.26 0.87 -27.16
CA VAL A 348 -28.69 0.82 -27.49
C VAL A 348 -29.36 2.19 -27.30
N VAL A 349 -29.04 2.89 -26.21
CA VAL A 349 -29.59 4.23 -25.95
C VAL A 349 -29.02 5.29 -26.90
N ARG A 350 -27.72 5.22 -27.25
CA ARG A 350 -27.10 6.15 -28.21
C ARG A 350 -27.61 5.97 -29.62
N ASP A 351 -27.92 4.75 -30.01
CA ASP A 351 -28.44 4.44 -31.36
C ASP A 351 -29.92 4.83 -31.50
N ASN A 352 -30.59 5.19 -30.38
CA ASN A 352 -31.97 5.66 -30.40
C ASN A 352 -32.02 7.17 -30.72
N PRO A 353 -32.60 7.59 -31.86
CA PRO A 353 -32.63 9.00 -32.29
C PRO A 353 -33.53 9.90 -31.45
N LEU A 354 -34.39 9.34 -30.62
CA LEU A 354 -35.39 10.10 -29.84
C LEU A 354 -34.79 10.76 -28.59
N VAL A 355 -33.64 10.27 -28.12
CA VAL A 355 -33.08 10.69 -26.83
C VAL A 355 -31.56 10.88 -26.88
N LYS A 356 -31.06 11.69 -25.97
CA LYS A 356 -29.62 11.78 -25.65
C LYS A 356 -29.39 11.20 -24.27
N LEU A 357 -28.42 10.31 -24.14
CA LEU A 357 -28.02 9.75 -22.85
C LEU A 357 -27.35 10.85 -22.00
N VAL A 358 -27.86 11.03 -20.79
CA VAL A 358 -27.29 11.92 -19.77
C VAL A 358 -26.43 11.11 -18.81
N GLU A 359 -27.01 10.05 -18.21
CA GLU A 359 -26.30 9.18 -17.27
C GLU A 359 -26.90 7.77 -17.34
N ALA A 360 -26.05 6.77 -17.17
CA ALA A 360 -26.46 5.37 -17.07
C ALA A 360 -25.80 4.73 -15.86
N ASN A 361 -26.61 4.22 -14.95
CA ASN A 361 -26.16 3.46 -13.77
C ASN A 361 -26.66 2.03 -13.87
N ILE A 362 -25.76 1.11 -14.25
CA ILE A 362 -26.09 -0.28 -14.51
C ILE A 362 -25.29 -1.15 -13.57
N ARG A 363 -25.99 -1.95 -12.76
CA ARG A 363 -25.36 -2.82 -11.76
C ARG A 363 -26.16 -4.10 -11.51
N PHE A 364 -25.45 -5.17 -11.20
CA PHE A 364 -26.09 -6.36 -10.65
C PHE A 364 -26.52 -6.10 -9.22
N THR A 365 -27.76 -6.43 -8.89
CA THR A 365 -28.22 -6.38 -7.51
C THR A 365 -27.85 -7.66 -6.77
N ARG A 366 -27.91 -7.63 -5.43
CA ARG A 366 -27.72 -8.82 -4.60
C ARG A 366 -28.98 -9.68 -4.50
N SER A 367 -30.12 -9.13 -4.89
CA SER A 367 -31.39 -9.82 -4.87
C SER A 367 -31.53 -10.67 -6.13
N ASN A 368 -31.81 -11.94 -5.96
CA ASN A 368 -32.23 -12.80 -7.06
C ASN A 368 -33.77 -12.74 -7.13
N ILE A 369 -34.27 -12.55 -8.33
CA ILE A 369 -35.71 -12.63 -8.62
C ILE A 369 -35.90 -13.88 -9.49
N GLU A 370 -36.80 -14.78 -9.11
CA GLU A 370 -37.03 -16.06 -9.82
C GLU A 370 -35.76 -16.90 -10.02
N ASP A 371 -34.91 -16.97 -8.97
CA ASP A 371 -33.61 -17.66 -8.99
C ASP A 371 -32.57 -17.12 -10.02
N GLN A 372 -32.87 -16.02 -10.69
CA GLN A 372 -31.95 -15.35 -11.61
C GLN A 372 -31.32 -14.11 -10.99
N ASN A 373 -30.06 -13.82 -11.40
CA ASN A 373 -29.41 -12.59 -11.03
C ASN A 373 -30.17 -11.38 -11.59
N THR A 374 -30.35 -10.34 -10.79
CA THR A 374 -31.09 -9.15 -11.21
C THR A 374 -30.12 -8.05 -11.67
N LEU A 375 -30.35 -7.52 -12.87
CA LEU A 375 -29.63 -6.39 -13.43
C LEU A 375 -30.49 -5.13 -13.30
N LEU A 376 -30.06 -4.20 -12.44
CA LEU A 376 -30.72 -2.91 -12.27
C LEU A 376 -30.09 -1.90 -13.24
N CYS A 377 -30.92 -1.33 -14.11
CA CYS A 377 -30.56 -0.31 -15.10
C CYS A 377 -31.35 0.97 -14.80
N ILE A 378 -30.68 1.98 -14.27
CA ILE A 378 -31.26 3.31 -14.06
C ILE A 378 -30.65 4.23 -15.12
N LEU A 379 -31.49 4.79 -15.97
CA LEU A 379 -31.09 5.61 -17.10
C LEU A 379 -31.72 6.99 -17.00
N TYR A 380 -30.88 8.01 -17.13
CA TYR A 380 -31.31 9.39 -17.27
C TYR A 380 -31.06 9.82 -18.72
N VAL A 381 -32.13 10.17 -19.42
CA VAL A 381 -32.07 10.54 -20.83
C VAL A 381 -32.75 11.89 -21.04
N GLN A 382 -32.25 12.66 -21.98
CA GLN A 382 -32.86 13.91 -22.40
C GLN A 382 -33.59 13.70 -23.73
N ARG A 383 -34.84 14.18 -23.82
CA ARG A 383 -35.63 14.17 -25.06
C ARG A 383 -34.97 15.04 -26.12
N GLY A 384 -34.95 14.58 -27.36
CA GLY A 384 -34.51 15.42 -28.49
C GLY A 384 -35.43 16.62 -28.67
N SER A 385 -34.86 17.78 -29.08
CA SER A 385 -35.59 19.03 -29.22
C SER A 385 -36.73 18.98 -30.29
N GLU A 386 -36.64 18.06 -31.26
CA GLU A 386 -37.62 17.89 -32.32
C GLU A 386 -38.61 16.74 -32.07
N VAL A 387 -38.53 16.07 -30.92
CA VAL A 387 -39.35 14.90 -30.61
C VAL A 387 -40.64 15.33 -29.95
N THR A 388 -41.77 15.03 -30.60
CA THR A 388 -43.15 15.34 -30.11
C THR A 388 -43.77 14.25 -29.24
N LEU A 389 -43.10 13.12 -29.06
CA LEU A 389 -43.61 12.00 -28.23
C LEU A 389 -43.62 12.37 -26.74
N SER A 390 -44.60 11.87 -26.01
CA SER A 390 -44.67 12.09 -24.57
C SER A 390 -43.53 11.32 -23.83
N LYS A 391 -43.12 11.83 -22.67
CA LYS A 391 -42.05 11.21 -21.83
C LYS A 391 -42.36 9.77 -21.48
N GLU A 392 -43.62 9.48 -21.18
CA GLU A 392 -44.10 8.14 -20.82
C GLU A 392 -43.89 7.15 -21.95
N LYS A 393 -44.25 7.53 -23.19
CA LYS A 393 -44.06 6.69 -24.38
C LYS A 393 -42.60 6.45 -24.72
N ILE A 394 -41.76 7.46 -24.54
CA ILE A 394 -40.28 7.32 -24.72
C ILE A 394 -39.71 6.38 -23.67
N SER A 395 -40.11 6.54 -22.42
CA SER A 395 -39.67 5.69 -21.32
C SER A 395 -40.10 4.22 -21.52
N GLU A 396 -41.36 3.96 -21.90
CA GLU A 396 -41.88 2.62 -22.19
C GLU A 396 -41.15 1.96 -23.36
N SER A 397 -40.97 2.69 -24.46
CA SER A 397 -40.23 2.21 -25.65
C SER A 397 -38.80 1.81 -25.29
N LEU A 398 -38.05 2.71 -24.65
CA LEU A 398 -36.67 2.43 -24.24
C LEU A 398 -36.56 1.28 -23.25
N THR A 399 -37.49 1.19 -22.29
CA THR A 399 -37.53 0.09 -21.34
C THR A 399 -37.71 -1.25 -22.05
N SER A 400 -38.65 -1.31 -23.01
CA SER A 400 -38.91 -2.51 -23.80
C SER A 400 -37.70 -2.88 -24.68
N ASP A 401 -37.10 -1.90 -25.35
CA ASP A 401 -35.91 -2.11 -26.23
C ASP A 401 -34.72 -2.67 -25.43
N ILE A 402 -34.43 -2.11 -24.27
CA ILE A 402 -33.37 -2.55 -23.41
C ILE A 402 -33.62 -3.94 -22.84
N GLN A 403 -34.85 -4.21 -22.35
CA GLN A 403 -35.22 -5.54 -21.85
C GLN A 403 -35.12 -6.62 -22.93
N ASN A 404 -35.59 -6.31 -24.13
CA ASN A 404 -35.50 -7.22 -25.28
C ASN A 404 -34.04 -7.46 -25.70
N TYR A 405 -33.20 -6.40 -25.72
CA TYR A 405 -31.80 -6.53 -26.03
C TYR A 405 -31.06 -7.43 -25.02
N ILE A 406 -31.25 -7.19 -23.71
CA ILE A 406 -30.63 -7.99 -22.65
C ILE A 406 -31.02 -9.46 -22.75
N LYS A 407 -32.29 -9.75 -23.01
CA LYS A 407 -32.78 -11.13 -23.23
C LYS A 407 -32.17 -11.78 -24.47
N LYS A 408 -32.03 -11.01 -25.57
CA LYS A 408 -31.47 -11.49 -26.84
C LYS A 408 -29.99 -11.81 -26.76
N VAL A 409 -29.22 -11.02 -26.01
CA VAL A 409 -27.77 -11.23 -25.84
C VAL A 409 -27.44 -12.37 -24.87
N GLY A 410 -28.43 -12.86 -24.10
CA GLY A 410 -28.26 -14.05 -23.27
C GLY A 410 -27.49 -13.79 -21.97
N TYR A 411 -27.69 -12.65 -21.34
CA TYR A 411 -27.05 -12.33 -20.06
C TYR A 411 -27.53 -13.20 -18.88
N ASP A 412 -28.58 -13.98 -19.07
CA ASP A 412 -29.20 -14.84 -18.04
C ASP A 412 -29.48 -14.07 -16.73
N VAL A 413 -30.21 -12.98 -16.86
CA VAL A 413 -30.55 -12.05 -15.79
C VAL A 413 -31.97 -11.54 -15.93
N THR A 414 -32.60 -11.20 -14.79
CA THR A 414 -33.85 -10.46 -14.78
C THR A 414 -33.58 -8.96 -14.87
N PRO A 415 -33.86 -8.29 -16.00
CA PRO A 415 -33.58 -6.84 -16.16
C PRO A 415 -34.68 -6.01 -15.49
N LEU A 416 -34.28 -5.20 -14.50
CA LEU A 416 -35.11 -4.14 -13.93
C LEU A 416 -34.61 -2.82 -14.56
N VAL A 417 -35.45 -2.25 -15.44
CA VAL A 417 -35.09 -1.04 -16.19
C VAL A 417 -35.99 0.10 -15.76
N GLU A 418 -35.35 1.21 -15.33
CA GLU A 418 -36.02 2.47 -15.00
C GLU A 418 -35.43 3.56 -15.89
N VAL A 419 -36.27 4.23 -16.66
CA VAL A 419 -35.87 5.31 -17.56
C VAL A 419 -36.55 6.61 -17.17
N THR A 420 -35.77 7.60 -16.78
CA THR A 420 -36.23 8.96 -16.49
C THR A 420 -35.93 9.88 -17.66
N VAL A 421 -36.94 10.51 -18.24
CA VAL A 421 -36.83 11.38 -19.40
C VAL A 421 -36.92 12.86 -18.99
N PHE A 422 -35.87 13.63 -19.27
CA PHE A 422 -35.82 15.08 -19.05
C PHE A 422 -36.18 15.84 -20.33
N ASP A 423 -36.80 17.00 -20.19
CA ASP A 423 -36.96 17.95 -21.29
C ASP A 423 -35.63 18.67 -21.56
N PRO A 424 -35.40 19.09 -22.80
CA PRO A 424 -34.29 19.98 -23.11
C PRO A 424 -34.44 21.28 -22.29
N PRO A 425 -33.32 21.88 -21.80
CA PRO A 425 -33.40 23.17 -21.14
C PRO A 425 -33.94 24.24 -22.10
N GLU A 426 -34.86 25.05 -21.62
CA GLU A 426 -35.29 26.23 -22.31
C GLU A 426 -34.10 27.22 -22.31
N LEU A 427 -33.45 27.40 -23.47
CA LEU A 427 -32.35 28.35 -23.69
C LEU A 427 -32.89 29.70 -24.09
#